data_2e8eb45fd2fcea790be9d7f7f4454c37
#
_entry.id   2e8eb45fd2fcea790be9d7f7f4454c37
#
_cell.length_a   1.000
_cell.length_b   1.000
_cell.length_c   1.000
_cell.angle_alpha   90.00
_cell.angle_beta   90.00
_cell.angle_gamma   90.00
#
_symmetry.space_group_name_H-M   'P 1'
#
loop_
_entity.id
_entity.type
_entity.pdbx_description
1 polymer ?
#
loop_
_entity_poly.entity_id
_entity_poly.type
_entity_poly.pdbx_seq_one_letter_code
_entity_poly.pdbx_strand_id
1 'polypeptide(L)'
;MSEESLSDEMMLNYHLMHPGGDSRPGDPNLAYYVNGTYHLHYILKHRWCGPQVPHAPEGESFSFVHVTSPDMINWTWQKTKLQPSFTGHGMFSGTGFITKEGKAAGIYCGVSDPRQTFIVTAEDDNLDVWNKPYPVLPKGGPDGKDMRLVGDPDLFTVGETYYAYSASDDVQMCKSKNLVDWEYVGPLMKNGFSGVAIGEDLSCANMFPFFGKWMLLNISHFMGCRYYIGDWDEEAEQFVPESHGRMNWRRPEQSLENPEYRDFFAPESVLTPDGRRVMWAWLATIHPDVNLKTVQSLPRELSLHEDGALRIEPLQELTSLRYDRVAYKDIVYTVNPSAETDILDDKTVRGTQKIADLPGDSFEIEIVIERSRAEGKRFGFHIFADDDNEGLFFLMQTESGTIRLGEVEAPFDLSDVPSGEALRINVFGDKYLVEVFVNGRQALITTFMDYNKGQELRWYLFAGGMSFSANIWDTTAANMHIRKIDIWKLKCANEGLVEARDTRVWEPDNN
;
A
#
# COMPACT_ATOMS: atom_id res chain seq x y z
N MET A 1 9.03 31.54 -11.76
CA MET A 1 9.20 30.24 -11.10
C MET A 1 8.51 29.24 -12.02
N SER A 2 9.23 28.27 -12.55
CA SER A 2 8.64 27.25 -13.39
C SER A 2 7.83 26.31 -12.50
N GLU A 3 6.52 26.44 -12.51
CA GLU A 3 5.62 25.41 -12.06
C GLU A 3 5.85 24.22 -13.01
N GLU A 4 6.60 23.22 -12.58
CA GLU A 4 6.60 21.92 -13.26
C GLU A 4 5.24 21.29 -12.99
N SER A 5 4.26 21.61 -13.82
CA SER A 5 3.02 20.85 -13.84
C SER A 5 3.34 19.43 -14.27
N LEU A 6 2.69 18.43 -13.66
CA LEU A 6 2.68 17.07 -14.18
C LEU A 6 2.30 17.09 -15.64
N SER A 7 3.06 16.39 -16.50
CA SER A 7 2.61 16.11 -17.86
C SER A 7 1.34 15.27 -17.78
N ASP A 8 0.43 15.42 -18.74
CA ASP A 8 -0.82 14.63 -18.77
C ASP A 8 -0.54 13.13 -18.82
N GLU A 9 0.62 12.72 -19.34
CA GLU A 9 1.08 11.32 -19.36
C GLU A 9 1.35 10.74 -17.98
N MET A 10 1.84 11.56 -17.02
CA MET A 10 2.14 11.14 -15.66
C MET A 10 0.93 11.22 -14.72
N MET A 11 -0.16 11.84 -15.11
CA MET A 11 -1.38 11.91 -14.31
C MET A 11 -2.16 10.60 -14.42
N LEU A 12 -2.35 9.93 -13.30
CA LEU A 12 -3.13 8.70 -13.21
C LEU A 12 -4.64 8.98 -13.27
N ASN A 13 -5.41 7.97 -13.66
CA ASN A 13 -6.85 8.12 -13.85
C ASN A 13 -7.65 7.88 -12.57
N TYR A 14 -7.22 6.95 -11.72
CA TYR A 14 -8.00 6.57 -10.53
C TYR A 14 -7.18 6.28 -9.27
N HIS A 15 -5.85 6.27 -9.33
CA HIS A 15 -5.03 6.29 -8.11
C HIS A 15 -5.01 7.69 -7.49
N LEU A 16 -4.99 7.75 -6.17
CA LEU A 16 -4.79 9.03 -5.49
C LEU A 16 -3.34 9.49 -5.66
N MET A 17 -3.17 10.63 -6.31
CA MET A 17 -1.87 11.26 -6.45
C MET A 17 -1.96 12.76 -6.18
N HIS A 18 -0.85 13.37 -5.74
CA HIS A 18 -0.80 14.81 -5.52
C HIS A 18 -0.81 15.56 -6.86
N PRO A 19 -1.59 16.64 -6.99
CA PRO A 19 -1.77 17.33 -8.28
C PRO A 19 -0.53 18.03 -8.84
N GLY A 20 0.58 18.09 -8.11
CA GLY A 20 1.83 18.66 -8.57
C GLY A 20 2.26 19.93 -7.82
N GLY A 21 3.23 20.66 -8.37
CA GLY A 21 3.82 21.85 -7.77
C GLY A 21 5.25 21.63 -7.28
N ASP A 22 5.82 22.62 -6.56
CA ASP A 22 7.19 22.60 -6.01
C ASP A 22 7.35 21.73 -4.76
N SER A 23 6.36 20.94 -4.42
CA SER A 23 6.28 20.21 -3.17
C SER A 23 6.57 18.72 -3.38
N ARG A 24 7.04 18.08 -2.32
CA ARG A 24 7.27 16.61 -2.30
C ARG A 24 6.32 15.98 -1.32
N PRO A 25 5.25 15.38 -1.79
CA PRO A 25 4.33 14.66 -0.95
C PRO A 25 4.94 13.34 -0.44
N GLY A 26 4.29 12.75 0.55
CA GLY A 26 4.79 11.55 1.23
C GLY A 26 3.67 10.73 1.85
N ASP A 27 3.97 10.18 3.02
CA ASP A 27 3.19 9.21 3.73
C ASP A 27 1.72 9.59 3.89
N PRO A 28 0.75 8.68 3.66
CA PRO A 28 -0.57 8.81 4.26
C PRO A 28 -0.44 8.69 5.78
N ASN A 29 -1.17 9.52 6.53
CA ASN A 29 -1.02 9.58 7.98
C ASN A 29 -2.37 9.51 8.70
N LEU A 30 -3.13 10.60 8.70
CA LEU A 30 -4.37 10.65 9.48
C LEU A 30 -5.54 10.20 8.60
N ALA A 31 -6.13 9.06 8.90
CA ALA A 31 -7.30 8.57 8.19
C ALA A 31 -8.51 8.43 9.13
N TYR A 32 -9.67 8.90 8.67
CA TYR A 32 -10.92 8.89 9.44
C TYR A 32 -12.13 8.60 8.57
N TYR A 33 -13.18 8.05 9.19
CA TYR A 33 -14.54 8.15 8.68
C TYR A 33 -15.34 8.97 9.67
N VAL A 34 -15.77 10.16 9.26
CA VAL A 34 -16.52 11.09 10.10
C VAL A 34 -17.72 11.63 9.31
N ASN A 35 -18.89 11.56 9.90
CA ASN A 35 -20.13 12.14 9.35
C ASN A 35 -20.41 11.84 7.87
N GLY A 36 -20.22 10.56 7.47
CA GLY A 36 -20.47 10.10 6.10
C GLY A 36 -19.34 10.35 5.10
N THR A 37 -18.20 10.85 5.55
CA THR A 37 -17.07 11.23 4.71
C THR A 37 -15.79 10.54 5.18
N TYR A 38 -15.01 10.01 4.24
CA TYR A 38 -13.64 9.58 4.48
C TYR A 38 -12.70 10.76 4.36
N HIS A 39 -11.84 10.92 5.33
CA HIS A 39 -10.81 11.93 5.38
C HIS A 39 -9.44 11.24 5.38
N LEU A 40 -8.54 11.67 4.53
CA LEU A 40 -7.16 11.20 4.52
C LEU A 40 -6.24 12.43 4.49
N HIS A 41 -5.22 12.39 5.33
CA HIS A 41 -4.15 13.36 5.32
C HIS A 41 -2.86 12.67 4.88
N TYR A 42 -2.02 13.39 4.13
CA TYR A 42 -0.69 12.91 3.78
C TYR A 42 0.34 14.02 3.92
N ILE A 43 1.57 13.65 4.16
CA ILE A 43 2.68 14.60 4.33
C ILE A 43 2.93 15.35 3.03
N LEU A 44 3.21 16.65 3.16
CA LEU A 44 3.70 17.48 2.09
C LEU A 44 4.94 18.25 2.58
N LYS A 45 6.11 17.96 2.00
CA LYS A 45 7.29 18.78 2.12
C LYS A 45 7.18 19.93 1.14
N HIS A 46 7.28 21.17 1.59
CA HIS A 46 7.05 22.35 0.78
C HIS A 46 7.96 23.51 1.16
N ARG A 47 8.05 24.53 0.28
CA ARG A 47 8.75 25.78 0.58
C ARG A 47 8.07 26.51 1.74
N TRP A 48 8.88 27.08 2.61
CA TRP A 48 8.43 27.81 3.78
C TRP A 48 9.17 29.14 3.90
N CYS A 49 8.42 30.24 3.94
CA CYS A 49 8.96 31.61 4.06
C CYS A 49 8.89 32.17 5.48
N GLY A 50 8.32 31.41 6.42
CA GLY A 50 8.23 31.78 7.83
C GLY A 50 9.53 31.54 8.60
N PRO A 51 9.51 31.64 9.93
CA PRO A 51 10.67 31.31 10.76
C PRO A 51 11.19 29.90 10.45
N GLN A 52 12.52 29.74 10.47
CA GLN A 52 13.14 28.42 10.24
C GLN A 52 12.53 27.37 11.15
N VAL A 53 12.02 26.30 10.55
CA VAL A 53 11.49 25.14 11.26
C VAL A 53 12.67 24.25 11.68
N PRO A 54 12.84 23.95 12.98
CA PRO A 54 13.90 23.09 13.45
C PRO A 54 13.90 21.74 12.70
N HIS A 55 15.07 21.21 12.40
CA HIS A 55 15.29 19.94 11.71
C HIS A 55 14.70 19.82 10.30
N ALA A 56 14.02 20.84 9.78
CA ALA A 56 13.66 20.93 8.38
C ALA A 56 14.83 21.53 7.57
N PRO A 57 14.98 21.21 6.28
CA PRO A 57 15.91 21.92 5.41
C PRO A 57 15.64 23.41 5.40
N GLU A 58 16.69 24.21 5.14
CA GLU A 58 16.56 25.66 5.08
C GLU A 58 15.54 26.08 4.01
N GLY A 59 14.58 26.94 4.41
CA GLY A 59 13.52 27.41 3.53
C GLY A 59 12.44 26.35 3.20
N GLU A 60 12.39 25.23 3.92
CA GLU A 60 11.38 24.21 3.74
C GLU A 60 10.67 23.86 5.06
N SER A 61 9.52 23.23 4.95
CA SER A 61 8.77 22.67 6.07
C SER A 61 7.89 21.49 5.63
N PHE A 62 7.18 20.92 6.61
CA PHE A 62 6.25 19.82 6.42
C PHE A 62 4.87 20.21 6.93
N SER A 63 3.85 19.86 6.15
CA SER A 63 2.43 20.04 6.47
C SER A 63 1.66 18.78 6.14
N PHE A 64 0.41 18.69 6.58
CA PHE A 64 -0.51 17.67 6.13
C PHE A 64 -1.47 18.23 5.10
N VAL A 65 -1.51 17.63 3.91
CA VAL A 65 -2.57 17.86 2.93
C VAL A 65 -3.80 17.09 3.38
N HIS A 66 -4.97 17.66 3.21
CA HIS A 66 -6.24 17.04 3.55
C HIS A 66 -7.03 16.73 2.28
N VAL A 67 -7.44 15.50 2.10
CA VAL A 67 -8.35 15.05 1.04
C VAL A 67 -9.56 14.35 1.62
N THR A 68 -10.70 14.50 0.96
CA THR A 68 -11.96 13.89 1.39
C THR A 68 -12.58 13.07 0.26
N SER A 69 -13.29 12.02 0.62
CA SER A 69 -14.00 11.16 -0.33
C SER A 69 -15.27 10.57 0.27
N PRO A 70 -16.34 10.41 -0.51
CA PRO A 70 -17.52 9.64 -0.07
C PRO A 70 -17.31 8.13 -0.16
N ASP A 71 -16.31 7.65 -0.92
CA ASP A 71 -16.16 6.25 -1.34
C ASP A 71 -14.71 5.75 -1.39
N MET A 72 -13.74 6.55 -0.93
CA MET A 72 -12.31 6.26 -0.96
C MET A 72 -11.70 6.15 -2.39
N ILE A 73 -12.43 6.58 -3.41
CA ILE A 73 -12.03 6.57 -4.82
C ILE A 73 -12.05 7.97 -5.40
N ASN A 74 -13.17 8.67 -5.22
CA ASN A 74 -13.36 10.03 -5.72
C ASN A 74 -12.91 11.03 -4.67
N TRP A 75 -11.69 11.55 -4.81
CA TRP A 75 -11.05 12.44 -3.85
C TRP A 75 -11.20 13.91 -4.22
N THR A 76 -11.41 14.72 -3.20
CA THR A 76 -11.43 16.19 -3.29
C THR A 76 -10.41 16.78 -2.34
N TRP A 77 -9.55 17.68 -2.85
CA TRP A 77 -8.55 18.37 -2.04
C TRP A 77 -9.20 19.50 -1.25
N GLN A 78 -9.01 19.44 0.06
CA GLN A 78 -9.50 20.43 1.00
C GLN A 78 -8.37 21.38 1.42
N LYS A 79 -8.74 22.57 1.90
CA LYS A 79 -7.78 23.42 2.59
C LYS A 79 -7.49 22.85 3.96
N THR A 80 -6.23 22.87 4.38
CA THR A 80 -5.82 22.41 5.71
C THR A 80 -5.20 23.51 6.53
N LYS A 81 -5.42 23.47 7.85
CA LYS A 81 -4.70 24.28 8.83
C LYS A 81 -3.54 23.54 9.49
N LEU A 82 -3.35 22.27 9.17
CA LEU A 82 -2.28 21.45 9.74
C LEU A 82 -0.95 21.76 9.04
N GLN A 83 -0.40 22.93 9.35
CA GLN A 83 0.81 23.53 8.78
C GLN A 83 1.56 24.38 9.82
N PRO A 84 2.84 24.74 9.62
CA PRO A 84 3.67 25.42 10.61
C PRO A 84 3.13 26.77 11.09
N SER A 85 2.40 27.53 10.27
CA SER A 85 1.76 28.76 10.70
C SER A 85 0.74 28.57 11.80
N PHE A 86 0.08 27.41 11.83
CA PHE A 86 -0.84 27.02 12.87
C PHE A 86 -0.17 26.28 14.02
N THR A 87 0.65 25.26 13.71
CA THR A 87 1.23 24.35 14.70
C THR A 87 2.43 24.92 15.44
N GLY A 88 3.14 25.88 14.81
CA GLY A 88 4.40 26.43 15.30
C GLY A 88 5.62 25.55 15.00
N HIS A 89 5.42 24.40 14.33
CA HIS A 89 6.48 23.45 13.93
C HIS A 89 6.02 22.67 12.70
N GLY A 90 6.95 22.01 12.00
CA GLY A 90 6.61 21.11 10.90
C GLY A 90 5.94 19.84 11.41
N MET A 91 5.09 19.24 10.58
CA MET A 91 4.38 17.99 10.89
C MET A 91 4.96 16.85 10.08
N PHE A 92 5.32 15.77 10.75
CA PHE A 92 5.87 14.56 10.12
C PHE A 92 5.04 13.34 10.49
N SER A 93 5.46 12.14 10.12
CA SER A 93 4.68 10.90 10.23
C SER A 93 3.89 10.75 11.54
N GLY A 94 2.75 10.16 11.45
CA GLY A 94 1.82 9.93 12.55
C GLY A 94 0.61 9.13 12.09
N THR A 95 -0.40 9.01 12.94
CA THR A 95 -1.64 8.31 12.62
C THR A 95 -2.87 8.99 13.19
N GLY A 96 -4.03 8.70 12.60
CA GLY A 96 -5.34 9.18 13.05
C GLY A 96 -6.04 8.21 14.01
N PHE A 97 -6.76 8.76 14.96
CA PHE A 97 -7.61 7.98 15.86
C PHE A 97 -8.88 8.76 16.23
N ILE A 98 -9.87 8.05 16.76
CA ILE A 98 -11.08 8.65 17.30
C ILE A 98 -10.98 8.63 18.83
N THR A 99 -11.18 9.80 19.46
CA THR A 99 -11.17 9.90 20.92
C THR A 99 -12.41 9.22 21.53
N LYS A 100 -12.40 8.97 22.83
CA LYS A 100 -13.57 8.41 23.55
C LYS A 100 -14.81 9.28 23.45
N GLU A 101 -14.63 10.58 23.24
CA GLU A 101 -15.68 11.56 23.04
C GLU A 101 -16.20 11.58 21.58
N GLY A 102 -15.64 10.69 20.71
CA GLY A 102 -16.02 10.59 19.31
C GLY A 102 -15.40 11.64 18.39
N LYS A 103 -14.37 12.37 18.83
CA LYS A 103 -13.68 13.37 18.01
C LYS A 103 -12.54 12.75 17.23
N ALA A 104 -12.32 13.20 16.00
CA ALA A 104 -11.13 12.89 15.25
C ALA A 104 -9.90 13.56 15.89
N ALA A 105 -8.82 12.81 16.03
CA ALA A 105 -7.57 13.29 16.61
C ALA A 105 -6.38 12.67 15.89
N GLY A 106 -5.26 13.37 15.86
CA GLY A 106 -4.01 12.87 15.29
C GLY A 106 -2.89 12.89 16.31
N ILE A 107 -2.07 11.84 16.29
CA ILE A 107 -0.79 11.80 16.95
C ILE A 107 0.30 11.83 15.88
N TYR A 108 1.30 12.70 16.02
CA TYR A 108 2.30 12.89 14.98
C TYR A 108 3.65 13.36 15.52
N CYS A 109 4.71 13.12 14.77
CA CYS A 109 6.04 13.64 15.06
C CYS A 109 6.13 15.11 14.65
N GLY A 110 6.28 16.01 15.62
CA GLY A 110 6.56 17.43 15.36
C GLY A 110 8.03 17.65 15.07
N VAL A 111 8.31 18.33 13.95
CA VAL A 111 9.66 18.78 13.57
C VAL A 111 9.99 20.04 14.36
N SER A 112 10.19 19.86 15.66
CA SER A 112 10.45 20.89 16.66
C SER A 112 11.83 20.69 17.30
N ASP A 113 12.29 21.64 18.09
CA ASP A 113 13.54 21.52 18.85
C ASP A 113 13.25 21.62 20.35
N PRO A 114 13.41 20.51 21.11
CA PRO A 114 13.74 19.15 20.63
C PRO A 114 12.56 18.50 19.89
N ARG A 115 12.85 17.54 18.99
CA ARG A 115 11.80 16.72 18.35
C ARG A 115 10.89 16.11 19.41
N GLN A 116 9.58 16.12 19.14
CA GLN A 116 8.56 15.72 20.10
C GLN A 116 7.32 15.17 19.40
N THR A 117 6.67 14.21 20.00
CA THR A 117 5.34 13.75 19.59
C THR A 117 4.27 14.70 20.11
N PHE A 118 3.32 15.04 19.25
CA PHE A 118 2.19 15.92 19.55
C PHE A 118 0.86 15.23 19.28
N ILE A 119 -0.17 15.70 19.98
CA ILE A 119 -1.57 15.37 19.70
C ILE A 119 -2.29 16.65 19.26
N VAL A 120 -3.17 16.49 18.28
CA VAL A 120 -4.09 17.52 17.80
C VAL A 120 -5.49 16.91 17.71
N THR A 121 -6.52 17.65 18.06
CA THR A 121 -7.93 17.17 18.05
C THR A 121 -8.77 18.11 17.21
N ALA A 122 -9.62 17.55 16.34
CA ALA A 122 -10.58 18.33 15.58
C ALA A 122 -11.72 18.81 16.47
N GLU A 123 -12.17 20.02 16.22
CA GLU A 123 -13.30 20.66 16.94
C GLU A 123 -14.60 20.61 16.14
N ASP A 124 -14.51 20.22 14.86
CA ASP A 124 -15.66 20.05 13.97
C ASP A 124 -15.54 18.77 13.11
N ASP A 125 -16.66 18.32 12.56
CA ASP A 125 -16.74 17.08 11.78
C ASP A 125 -16.20 17.20 10.36
N ASN A 126 -15.94 18.42 9.87
CA ASN A 126 -15.31 18.64 8.57
C ASN A 126 -13.78 18.61 8.66
N LEU A 127 -13.23 18.57 9.88
CA LEU A 127 -11.80 18.65 10.19
C LEU A 127 -11.15 19.97 9.70
N ASP A 128 -11.92 21.05 9.73
CA ASP A 128 -11.48 22.40 9.36
C ASP A 128 -10.95 23.19 10.58
N VAL A 129 -11.43 22.86 11.77
CA VAL A 129 -11.05 23.54 13.02
C VAL A 129 -10.36 22.54 13.94
N TRP A 130 -9.16 22.88 14.35
CA TRP A 130 -8.32 22.07 15.22
C TRP A 130 -7.93 22.84 16.48
N ASN A 131 -7.76 22.13 17.61
CA ASN A 131 -7.10 22.70 18.77
C ASN A 131 -5.60 22.90 18.52
N LYS A 132 -4.95 23.71 19.34
CA LYS A 132 -3.48 23.82 19.28
C LYS A 132 -2.85 22.49 19.70
N PRO A 133 -1.81 22.02 18.94
CA PRO A 133 -1.09 20.81 19.33
C PRO A 133 -0.48 20.92 20.72
N TYR A 134 -0.50 19.81 21.45
CA TYR A 134 0.16 19.68 22.75
C TYR A 134 1.03 18.43 22.80
N PRO A 135 2.18 18.49 23.53
CA PRO A 135 3.15 17.41 23.50
C PRO A 135 2.71 16.21 24.35
N VAL A 136 3.13 15.01 23.93
CA VAL A 136 3.04 13.77 24.71
C VAL A 136 4.29 13.65 25.57
N LEU A 137 4.14 13.76 26.90
CA LEU A 137 5.24 13.81 27.88
C LEU A 137 5.07 12.70 28.92
N PRO A 138 5.45 11.44 28.62
CA PRO A 138 5.32 10.34 29.55
C PRO A 138 6.22 10.49 30.76
N LYS A 139 5.66 10.19 31.95
CA LYS A 139 6.36 10.15 33.21
C LYS A 139 6.92 8.78 33.48
N GLY A 140 8.15 8.75 34.00
CA GLY A 140 8.86 7.51 34.34
C GLY A 140 9.25 6.72 33.09
N GLY A 141 10.44 6.77 32.61
CA GLY A 141 10.93 5.93 31.50
C GLY A 141 11.76 4.74 32.00
N PRO A 142 12.38 3.98 31.09
CA PRO A 142 13.15 2.79 31.42
C PRO A 142 14.27 3.03 32.45
N ASP A 143 14.85 4.23 32.47
CA ASP A 143 15.90 4.64 33.40
C ASP A 143 15.35 5.43 34.63
N GLY A 144 14.04 5.46 34.80
CA GLY A 144 13.35 6.22 35.85
C GLY A 144 13.24 7.72 35.62
N LYS A 145 13.66 8.22 34.47
CA LYS A 145 13.47 9.60 34.04
C LYS A 145 12.27 9.73 33.13
N ASP A 146 11.74 10.94 33.01
CA ASP A 146 10.70 11.24 32.05
C ASP A 146 11.19 10.97 30.62
N MET A 147 10.42 10.24 29.84
CA MET A 147 10.77 9.88 28.47
C MET A 147 10.16 10.86 27.47
N ARG A 148 10.66 10.80 26.25
CA ARG A 148 10.06 11.44 25.07
C ARG A 148 9.74 10.37 24.06
N LEU A 149 8.56 10.45 23.47
CA LEU A 149 8.27 9.74 22.23
C LEU A 149 8.84 10.56 21.08
N VAL A 150 9.74 9.97 20.31
CA VAL A 150 10.40 10.61 19.16
C VAL A 150 10.45 9.61 18.03
N GLY A 151 9.98 10.00 16.86
CA GLY A 151 9.85 9.14 15.69
C GLY A 151 8.41 9.15 15.18
N ASP A 152 8.01 8.14 14.45
CA ASP A 152 6.69 8.00 13.88
C ASP A 152 5.74 7.40 14.94
N PRO A 153 4.88 8.18 15.58
CA PRO A 153 4.03 7.68 16.64
C PRO A 153 2.75 7.04 16.11
N ASP A 154 2.24 6.09 16.88
CA ASP A 154 0.90 5.55 16.74
C ASP A 154 0.18 5.56 18.08
N LEU A 155 -1.15 5.53 18.04
CA LEU A 155 -2.03 5.49 19.21
C LEU A 155 -3.21 4.55 18.99
N PHE A 156 -3.40 3.62 19.90
CA PHE A 156 -4.56 2.73 19.93
C PHE A 156 -5.24 2.74 21.29
N THR A 157 -6.42 2.14 21.38
CA THR A 157 -7.22 2.13 22.62
C THR A 157 -7.59 0.71 23.01
N VAL A 158 -7.38 0.37 24.28
CA VAL A 158 -7.86 -0.87 24.90
C VAL A 158 -8.77 -0.50 26.07
N GLY A 159 -10.04 -0.85 25.98
CA GLY A 159 -11.06 -0.42 26.94
C GLY A 159 -11.08 1.11 27.07
N GLU A 160 -10.81 1.60 28.29
CA GLU A 160 -10.78 3.04 28.60
C GLU A 160 -9.34 3.64 28.59
N THR A 161 -8.36 2.92 28.05
CA THR A 161 -6.97 3.35 28.09
C THR A 161 -6.44 3.60 26.69
N TYR A 162 -5.86 4.77 26.48
CA TYR A 162 -5.06 5.09 25.32
C TYR A 162 -3.63 4.58 25.52
N TYR A 163 -3.08 3.92 24.53
CA TYR A 163 -1.69 3.52 24.47
C TYR A 163 -1.03 4.22 23.30
N ALA A 164 0.15 4.78 23.51
CA ALA A 164 0.93 5.43 22.46
C ALA A 164 2.38 4.94 22.49
N TYR A 165 2.96 4.79 21.32
CA TYR A 165 4.36 4.43 21.14
C TYR A 165 4.93 5.19 19.92
N SER A 166 6.22 5.13 19.72
CA SER A 166 6.85 5.70 18.52
C SER A 166 7.88 4.75 17.94
N ALA A 167 8.13 4.91 16.64
CA ALA A 167 9.08 4.12 15.89
C ALA A 167 10.46 4.09 16.53
N SER A 168 11.01 2.90 16.69
CA SER A 168 12.40 2.65 17.08
C SER A 168 12.73 1.16 16.90
N ASP A 169 14.00 0.81 17.10
CA ASP A 169 14.45 -0.60 17.18
C ASP A 169 13.98 -1.29 18.46
N ASP A 170 13.70 -0.49 19.49
CA ASP A 170 13.18 -0.93 20.80
C ASP A 170 11.97 -0.09 21.17
N VAL A 171 10.81 -0.50 20.64
CA VAL A 171 9.56 0.25 20.73
C VAL A 171 9.03 0.28 22.16
N GLN A 172 9.11 1.44 22.78
CA GLN A 172 8.63 1.70 24.13
C GLN A 172 7.26 2.39 24.10
N MET A 173 6.39 2.01 25.02
CA MET A 173 4.99 2.41 25.05
C MET A 173 4.67 3.20 26.32
N CYS A 174 3.74 4.12 26.20
CA CYS A 174 3.12 4.86 27.30
C CYS A 174 1.60 4.75 27.23
N LYS A 175 0.91 5.08 28.33
CA LYS A 175 -0.56 5.06 28.41
C LYS A 175 -1.11 6.31 29.05
N SER A 176 -2.39 6.58 28.73
CA SER A 176 -3.15 7.69 29.30
C SER A 176 -4.64 7.37 29.41
N LYS A 177 -5.34 8.00 30.33
CA LYS A 177 -6.82 7.97 30.41
C LYS A 177 -7.50 9.20 29.78
N ASN A 178 -6.72 10.26 29.52
CA ASN A 178 -7.26 11.58 29.16
C ASN A 178 -6.47 12.30 28.05
N LEU A 179 -5.50 11.62 27.42
CA LEU A 179 -4.62 12.16 26.38
C LEU A 179 -3.65 13.28 26.84
N VAL A 180 -3.66 13.64 28.14
CA VAL A 180 -2.85 14.71 28.73
C VAL A 180 -1.80 14.16 29.68
N ASP A 181 -2.23 13.32 30.62
CA ASP A 181 -1.37 12.71 31.63
C ASP A 181 -0.92 11.33 31.13
N TRP A 182 0.37 11.22 30.83
CA TRP A 182 0.97 10.01 30.28
C TRP A 182 1.93 9.37 31.25
N GLU A 183 1.92 8.06 31.32
CA GLU A 183 2.86 7.25 32.09
C GLU A 183 3.51 6.17 31.24
N TYR A 184 4.77 5.88 31.51
CA TYR A 184 5.50 4.80 30.86
C TYR A 184 4.92 3.44 31.24
N VAL A 185 4.84 2.53 30.26
CA VAL A 185 4.37 1.14 30.46
C VAL A 185 5.51 0.14 30.32
N GLY A 186 6.22 0.17 29.22
CA GLY A 186 7.24 -0.83 28.87
C GLY A 186 7.34 -1.03 27.35
N PRO A 187 7.98 -2.12 26.92
CA PRO A 187 8.06 -2.45 25.50
C PRO A 187 6.69 -2.85 24.94
N LEU A 188 6.40 -2.44 23.70
CA LEU A 188 5.15 -2.77 22.99
C LEU A 188 4.97 -4.29 22.84
N MET A 189 6.06 -5.01 22.53
CA MET A 189 5.97 -6.43 22.21
C MET A 189 6.56 -7.32 23.27
N LYS A 190 5.85 -8.41 23.52
CA LYS A 190 6.32 -9.47 24.41
C LYS A 190 7.33 -10.36 23.66
N ASN A 191 8.50 -10.56 24.29
CA ASN A 191 9.57 -11.43 23.79
C ASN A 191 10.17 -11.02 22.43
N GLY A 192 9.99 -9.77 21.99
CA GLY A 192 10.48 -9.29 20.71
C GLY A 192 9.80 -9.95 19.50
N PHE A 193 10.39 -9.73 18.35
CA PHE A 193 9.88 -10.30 17.10
C PHE A 193 10.56 -11.62 16.78
N SER A 194 9.85 -12.73 16.93
CA SER A 194 10.32 -14.00 16.39
C SER A 194 10.26 -13.97 14.85
N GLY A 195 11.38 -14.20 14.19
CA GLY A 195 11.48 -14.24 12.72
C GLY A 195 11.68 -12.87 12.05
N VAL A 196 11.91 -11.83 12.81
CA VAL A 196 12.28 -10.50 12.32
C VAL A 196 13.80 -10.41 12.15
N ALA A 197 14.26 -9.75 11.10
CA ALA A 197 15.68 -9.54 10.87
C ALA A 197 16.29 -8.64 11.95
N ILE A 198 17.53 -8.92 12.33
CA ILE A 198 18.27 -8.06 13.27
C ILE A 198 18.40 -6.66 12.66
N GLY A 199 18.05 -5.62 13.45
CA GLY A 199 18.07 -4.23 13.01
C GLY A 199 16.85 -3.80 12.19
N GLU A 200 15.83 -4.63 12.09
CA GLU A 200 14.53 -4.24 11.52
C GLU A 200 13.84 -3.25 12.47
N ASP A 201 13.38 -2.15 11.92
CA ASP A 201 12.67 -1.11 12.65
C ASP A 201 11.14 -1.21 12.45
N LEU A 202 10.41 -0.56 13.36
CA LEU A 202 8.97 -0.33 13.27
C LEU A 202 8.70 1.16 13.09
N SER A 203 8.46 1.58 11.85
CA SER A 203 8.13 2.97 11.53
C SER A 203 6.76 3.07 10.88
N CYS A 204 6.16 4.27 10.85
CA CYS A 204 4.83 4.54 10.27
C CYS A 204 3.80 3.48 10.68
N ALA A 205 3.73 3.20 11.98
CA ALA A 205 2.91 2.11 12.50
C ALA A 205 1.43 2.52 12.61
N ASN A 206 0.57 1.52 12.49
CA ASN A 206 -0.88 1.65 12.67
C ASN A 206 -1.41 0.36 13.32
N MET A 207 -1.74 0.39 14.60
CA MET A 207 -2.20 -0.75 15.39
C MET A 207 -3.70 -0.67 15.69
N PHE A 208 -4.43 -1.75 15.44
CA PHE A 208 -5.88 -1.77 15.59
C PHE A 208 -6.45 -3.16 15.87
N PRO A 209 -7.66 -3.27 16.47
CA PRO A 209 -8.39 -4.52 16.57
C PRO A 209 -8.76 -5.09 15.20
N PHE A 210 -8.57 -6.39 15.00
CA PHE A 210 -8.71 -7.04 13.71
C PHE A 210 -9.26 -8.46 13.84
N PHE A 211 -10.56 -8.67 13.57
CA PHE A 211 -11.23 -9.98 13.59
C PHE A 211 -10.99 -10.80 14.87
N GLY A 212 -11.14 -10.16 16.03
CA GLY A 212 -10.91 -10.80 17.34
C GLY A 212 -9.45 -10.93 17.74
N LYS A 213 -8.53 -10.46 16.93
CA LYS A 213 -7.09 -10.30 17.16
C LYS A 213 -6.72 -8.80 17.15
N TRP A 214 -5.43 -8.54 17.14
CA TRP A 214 -4.84 -7.24 16.87
C TRP A 214 -3.95 -7.32 15.64
N MET A 215 -3.97 -6.27 14.84
CA MET A 215 -3.08 -6.12 13.71
C MET A 215 -2.20 -4.90 13.92
N LEU A 216 -0.92 -5.05 13.65
CA LEU A 216 0.06 -3.98 13.55
C LEU A 216 0.54 -3.91 12.12
N LEU A 217 0.15 -2.86 11.41
CA LEU A 217 0.75 -2.45 10.14
C LEU A 217 1.94 -1.55 10.44
N ASN A 218 3.02 -1.69 9.70
CA ASN A 218 4.18 -0.82 9.83
C ASN A 218 5.07 -0.91 8.60
N ILE A 219 6.10 -0.10 8.56
CA ILE A 219 7.23 -0.33 7.68
C ILE A 219 8.48 -0.71 8.45
N SER A 220 9.29 -1.50 7.78
CA SER A 220 10.71 -1.62 8.05
C SER A 220 11.45 -1.03 6.88
N HIS A 221 12.46 -0.19 7.13
CA HIS A 221 13.28 0.38 6.06
C HIS A 221 13.99 -0.67 5.21
N PHE A 222 14.25 -1.86 5.79
CA PHE A 222 14.89 -2.97 5.10
C PHE A 222 13.91 -3.95 4.43
N MET A 223 12.68 -4.08 4.98
CA MET A 223 11.75 -5.13 4.57
C MET A 223 10.48 -4.58 3.89
N GLY A 224 10.31 -3.26 3.84
CA GLY A 224 9.13 -2.62 3.29
C GLY A 224 7.92 -2.67 4.22
N CYS A 225 6.74 -2.54 3.67
CA CYS A 225 5.49 -2.58 4.43
C CYS A 225 5.22 -3.99 4.95
N ARG A 226 5.05 -4.08 6.28
CA ARG A 226 4.87 -5.31 7.03
C ARG A 226 3.54 -5.31 7.78
N TYR A 227 3.11 -6.51 8.18
CA TYR A 227 2.04 -6.68 9.14
C TYR A 227 2.40 -7.75 10.16
N TYR A 228 1.83 -7.61 11.35
CA TYR A 228 1.85 -8.59 12.42
C TYR A 228 0.41 -8.78 12.92
N ILE A 229 0.01 -10.02 13.15
CA ILE A 229 -1.28 -10.37 13.72
C ILE A 229 -1.03 -11.15 14.99
N GLY A 230 -1.76 -10.85 16.07
CA GLY A 230 -1.58 -11.49 17.35
C GLY A 230 -2.60 -11.05 18.38
N ASP A 231 -2.33 -11.31 19.63
CA ASP A 231 -3.21 -10.98 20.75
C ASP A 231 -2.65 -9.82 21.59
N TRP A 232 -3.54 -9.13 22.29
CA TRP A 232 -3.19 -8.20 23.34
C TRP A 232 -3.21 -8.93 24.71
N ASP A 233 -2.06 -8.97 25.39
CA ASP A 233 -1.95 -9.48 26.75
C ASP A 233 -2.32 -8.35 27.72
N GLU A 234 -3.53 -8.40 28.29
CA GLU A 234 -4.04 -7.36 29.19
C GLU A 234 -3.26 -7.28 30.51
N GLU A 235 -2.72 -8.39 31.01
CA GLU A 235 -1.96 -8.43 32.27
C GLU A 235 -0.55 -7.84 32.07
N ALA A 236 0.10 -8.18 30.99
CA ALA A 236 1.43 -7.65 30.64
C ALA A 236 1.36 -6.28 29.98
N GLU A 237 0.18 -5.86 29.51
CA GLU A 237 -0.01 -4.67 28.66
C GLU A 237 0.94 -4.69 27.46
N GLN A 238 0.93 -5.80 26.70
CA GLN A 238 1.84 -6.03 25.56
C GLN A 238 1.13 -6.70 24.40
N PHE A 239 1.58 -6.38 23.19
CA PHE A 239 1.21 -7.11 21.99
C PHE A 239 2.02 -8.42 21.89
N VAL A 240 1.33 -9.51 21.58
CA VAL A 240 1.92 -10.85 21.42
C VAL A 240 1.72 -11.30 19.98
N PRO A 241 2.67 -11.03 19.06
CA PRO A 241 2.56 -11.42 17.68
C PRO A 241 2.58 -12.95 17.51
N GLU A 242 1.67 -13.47 16.68
CA GLU A 242 1.56 -14.89 16.32
C GLU A 242 1.99 -15.16 14.88
N SER A 243 1.69 -14.23 13.99
CA SER A 243 2.05 -14.31 12.57
C SER A 243 2.45 -12.96 12.01
N HIS A 244 3.20 -12.99 10.93
CA HIS A 244 3.64 -11.78 10.23
C HIS A 244 3.87 -12.03 8.74
N GLY A 245 3.91 -10.96 7.95
CA GLY A 245 4.21 -11.04 6.53
C GLY A 245 4.50 -9.66 5.93
N ARG A 246 4.47 -9.61 4.61
CA ARG A 246 4.67 -8.38 3.84
C ARG A 246 3.39 -8.02 3.11
N MET A 247 3.08 -6.73 3.06
CA MET A 247 1.94 -6.21 2.30
C MET A 247 2.23 -6.11 0.81
N ASN A 248 3.50 -5.96 0.45
CA ASN A 248 4.02 -6.07 -0.90
C ASN A 248 5.42 -6.66 -0.87
N TRP A 249 5.81 -7.37 -1.92
CA TRP A 249 7.13 -7.99 -2.02
C TRP A 249 8.04 -7.11 -2.85
N ARG A 250 9.33 -7.23 -2.63
CA ARG A 250 10.35 -6.38 -3.23
C ARG A 250 10.92 -6.97 -4.52
N ARG A 251 11.57 -6.12 -5.29
CA ARG A 251 12.41 -6.52 -6.39
C ARG A 251 13.67 -7.23 -5.88
N PRO A 252 14.18 -8.26 -6.59
CA PRO A 252 15.36 -9.03 -6.16
C PRO A 252 16.62 -8.19 -5.93
N GLU A 253 16.84 -7.17 -6.74
CA GLU A 253 18.03 -6.32 -6.66
C GLU A 253 18.09 -5.39 -5.44
N GLN A 254 17.00 -5.23 -4.73
CA GLN A 254 16.93 -4.41 -3.51
C GLN A 254 17.50 -5.10 -2.27
N SER A 255 18.09 -6.29 -2.42
CA SER A 255 18.43 -7.13 -1.27
C SER A 255 19.81 -6.87 -0.66
N LEU A 256 20.83 -6.51 -1.43
CA LEU A 256 22.22 -6.44 -0.96
C LEU A 256 22.86 -5.06 -1.14
N GLU A 257 22.66 -4.44 -2.30
CA GLU A 257 23.30 -3.17 -2.66
C GLU A 257 22.47 -1.95 -2.25
N ASN A 258 21.13 -2.11 -2.21
CA ASN A 258 20.19 -1.09 -1.73
C ASN A 258 19.21 -1.73 -0.75
N PRO A 259 19.54 -1.80 0.54
CA PRO A 259 18.72 -2.48 1.54
C PRO A 259 17.39 -1.75 1.82
N GLU A 260 17.31 -0.45 1.60
CA GLU A 260 16.07 0.30 1.82
C GLU A 260 15.00 -0.07 0.79
N TYR A 261 13.81 -0.36 1.30
CA TYR A 261 12.67 -0.76 0.49
C TYR A 261 11.46 0.14 0.72
N ARG A 262 11.18 1.02 -0.24
CA ARG A 262 10.15 2.06 -0.14
C ARG A 262 9.13 2.04 -1.27
N ASP A 263 9.07 0.98 -2.07
CA ASP A 263 8.15 0.90 -3.21
C ASP A 263 6.68 0.83 -2.77
N PHE A 264 6.43 0.23 -1.61
CA PHE A 264 5.13 0.20 -0.94
C PHE A 264 5.38 0.47 0.54
N PHE A 265 5.12 1.70 0.99
CA PHE A 265 5.71 2.25 2.20
C PHE A 265 4.70 3.04 3.02
N ALA A 266 4.95 3.24 4.31
CA ALA A 266 4.14 4.07 5.20
C ALA A 266 2.63 3.78 5.10
N PRO A 267 2.15 2.65 5.62
CA PRO A 267 0.73 2.31 5.58
C PRO A 267 -0.08 3.19 6.51
N GLU A 268 -1.29 3.55 6.08
CA GLU A 268 -2.33 4.11 6.94
C GLU A 268 -3.64 3.37 6.66
N SER A 269 -4.52 3.28 7.65
CA SER A 269 -5.77 2.55 7.50
C SER A 269 -6.96 3.22 8.17
N VAL A 270 -8.15 2.93 7.66
CA VAL A 270 -9.43 3.40 8.22
C VAL A 270 -10.38 2.22 8.44
N LEU A 271 -11.14 2.29 9.53
CA LEU A 271 -12.29 1.40 9.74
C LEU A 271 -13.52 2.04 9.10
N THR A 272 -14.14 1.33 8.16
CA THR A 272 -15.36 1.77 7.50
C THR A 272 -16.58 1.58 8.42
N PRO A 273 -17.71 2.26 8.16
CA PRO A 273 -18.92 2.12 9.00
C PRO A 273 -19.55 0.73 8.93
N ASP A 274 -19.30 -0.04 7.89
CA ASP A 274 -19.74 -1.43 7.73
C ASP A 274 -18.74 -2.46 8.30
N GLY A 275 -17.65 -1.98 8.94
CA GLY A 275 -16.70 -2.81 9.68
C GLY A 275 -15.53 -3.36 8.86
N ARG A 276 -15.36 -2.93 7.61
CA ARG A 276 -14.19 -3.27 6.82
C ARG A 276 -12.98 -2.43 7.25
N ARG A 277 -11.79 -3.00 7.21
CA ARG A 277 -10.53 -2.27 7.38
C ARG A 277 -9.92 -2.04 6.00
N VAL A 278 -9.73 -0.77 5.64
CA VAL A 278 -9.16 -0.37 4.35
C VAL A 278 -7.84 0.37 4.59
N MET A 279 -6.82 0.02 3.82
CA MET A 279 -5.49 0.63 3.92
C MET A 279 -5.02 1.24 2.61
N TRP A 280 -4.12 2.20 2.71
CA TRP A 280 -3.29 2.76 1.64
C TRP A 280 -1.81 2.66 2.03
N ALA A 281 -0.94 2.75 1.04
CA ALA A 281 0.48 2.92 1.25
C ALA A 281 1.07 3.86 0.22
N TRP A 282 2.11 4.57 0.60
CA TRP A 282 2.85 5.45 -0.29
C TRP A 282 3.77 4.66 -1.22
N LEU A 283 3.74 4.99 -2.51
CA LEU A 283 4.61 4.38 -3.53
C LEU A 283 5.88 5.21 -3.69
N ALA A 284 6.72 5.22 -2.66
CA ALA A 284 7.81 6.19 -2.48
C ALA A 284 8.92 6.08 -3.53
N THR A 285 9.40 4.87 -3.82
CA THR A 285 10.55 4.65 -4.70
C THR A 285 10.26 3.74 -5.88
N ILE A 286 8.98 3.53 -6.17
CA ILE A 286 8.54 2.59 -7.21
C ILE A 286 9.10 2.93 -8.60
N HIS A 287 9.33 4.21 -8.87
CA HIS A 287 10.05 4.72 -10.03
C HIS A 287 10.52 6.17 -9.76
N PRO A 288 11.69 6.61 -10.24
CA PRO A 288 12.18 7.98 -10.00
C PRO A 288 11.20 9.08 -10.39
N ASP A 289 10.50 8.96 -11.51
CA ASP A 289 9.54 9.95 -11.97
C ASP A 289 8.26 9.95 -11.13
N VAL A 290 7.85 8.78 -10.60
CA VAL A 290 6.67 8.61 -9.75
C VAL A 290 6.94 9.11 -8.33
N ASN A 291 8.14 8.89 -7.80
CA ASN A 291 8.55 9.33 -6.45
C ASN A 291 8.29 10.83 -6.21
N LEU A 292 8.51 11.66 -7.23
CA LEU A 292 8.30 13.11 -7.13
C LEU A 292 6.83 13.54 -7.19
N LYS A 293 5.93 12.62 -7.53
CA LYS A 293 4.52 12.91 -7.82
C LYS A 293 3.57 12.46 -6.71
N THR A 294 4.05 11.67 -5.80
CA THR A 294 3.33 10.95 -4.75
C THR A 294 2.04 10.31 -5.20
N VAL A 295 2.14 9.05 -5.38
CA VAL A 295 1.01 8.16 -5.64
C VAL A 295 0.77 7.32 -4.40
N GLN A 296 -0.48 7.20 -3.99
CA GLN A 296 -0.93 6.20 -3.04
C GLN A 296 -1.34 4.93 -3.80
N SER A 297 -1.12 3.76 -3.20
CA SER A 297 -1.64 2.51 -3.75
C SER A 297 -3.16 2.55 -3.89
N LEU A 298 -3.74 1.65 -4.65
CA LEU A 298 -5.17 1.39 -4.55
C LEU A 298 -5.53 1.10 -3.09
N PRO A 299 -6.71 1.56 -2.63
CA PRO A 299 -7.21 1.17 -1.32
C PRO A 299 -7.42 -0.35 -1.30
N ARG A 300 -6.88 -1.00 -0.25
CA ARG A 300 -6.92 -2.45 -0.07
C ARG A 300 -7.78 -2.81 1.14
N GLU A 301 -8.77 -3.65 0.92
CA GLU A 301 -9.55 -4.24 2.00
C GLU A 301 -8.75 -5.36 2.67
N LEU A 302 -8.68 -5.29 3.99
CA LEU A 302 -8.01 -6.29 4.81
C LEU A 302 -9.05 -7.12 5.56
N SER A 303 -8.91 -8.43 5.49
CA SER A 303 -9.71 -9.36 6.29
C SER A 303 -8.87 -10.57 6.73
N LEU A 304 -9.41 -11.36 7.65
CA LEU A 304 -8.78 -12.56 8.13
C LEU A 304 -9.56 -13.77 7.62
N HIS A 305 -8.88 -14.66 6.92
CA HIS A 305 -9.48 -15.92 6.48
C HIS A 305 -9.62 -16.91 7.66
N GLU A 306 -10.46 -17.91 7.53
CA GLU A 306 -10.69 -18.94 8.57
C GLU A 306 -9.42 -19.70 8.98
N ASP A 307 -8.44 -19.82 8.09
CA ASP A 307 -7.12 -20.43 8.35
C ASP A 307 -6.14 -19.50 9.06
N GLY A 308 -6.56 -18.29 9.40
CA GLY A 308 -5.74 -17.25 10.06
C GLY A 308 -4.84 -16.45 9.12
N ALA A 309 -4.88 -16.71 7.80
CA ALA A 309 -4.10 -15.94 6.84
C ALA A 309 -4.77 -14.59 6.52
N LEU A 310 -3.94 -13.56 6.38
CA LEU A 310 -4.40 -12.25 5.93
C LEU A 310 -4.95 -12.31 4.50
N ARG A 311 -6.10 -11.70 4.28
CA ARG A 311 -6.66 -11.40 2.97
C ARG A 311 -6.40 -9.93 2.62
N ILE A 312 -5.96 -9.73 1.37
CA ILE A 312 -5.65 -8.40 0.80
C ILE A 312 -6.40 -8.32 -0.52
N GLU A 313 -7.51 -7.62 -0.53
CA GLU A 313 -8.37 -7.49 -1.71
C GLU A 313 -8.44 -6.03 -2.18
N PRO A 314 -8.66 -5.77 -3.48
CA PRO A 314 -8.92 -4.41 -3.93
C PRO A 314 -10.25 -3.94 -3.35
N LEU A 315 -10.33 -2.65 -3.01
CA LEU A 315 -11.56 -2.05 -2.49
C LEU A 315 -12.74 -2.35 -3.41
N GLN A 316 -13.84 -2.85 -2.85
CA GLN A 316 -15.02 -3.25 -3.66
C GLN A 316 -15.66 -2.08 -4.43
N GLU A 317 -15.57 -0.85 -3.92
CA GLU A 317 -16.09 0.37 -4.54
C GLU A 317 -15.41 0.67 -5.90
N LEU A 318 -14.20 0.16 -6.15
CA LEU A 318 -13.54 0.24 -7.48
C LEU A 318 -14.42 -0.31 -8.60
N THR A 319 -15.33 -1.25 -8.29
CA THR A 319 -16.27 -1.79 -9.28
C THR A 319 -17.22 -0.73 -9.86
N SER A 320 -17.43 0.40 -9.19
CA SER A 320 -18.23 1.52 -9.66
C SER A 320 -17.61 2.25 -10.87
N LEU A 321 -16.31 2.08 -11.03
CA LEU A 321 -15.58 2.66 -12.19
C LEU A 321 -15.74 1.83 -13.45
N ARG A 322 -16.20 0.59 -13.37
CA ARG A 322 -16.28 -0.34 -14.50
C ARG A 322 -17.32 0.08 -15.53
N TYR A 323 -16.96 0.01 -16.81
CA TYR A 323 -17.87 0.13 -17.96
C TYR A 323 -17.30 -0.63 -19.18
N ASP A 324 -18.06 -0.72 -20.27
CA ASP A 324 -17.66 -1.36 -21.54
C ASP A 324 -17.01 -2.74 -21.36
N ARG A 325 -17.70 -3.63 -20.64
CA ARG A 325 -17.20 -4.99 -20.37
C ARG A 325 -17.09 -5.82 -21.64
N VAL A 326 -15.94 -6.45 -21.84
CA VAL A 326 -15.72 -7.54 -22.79
C VAL A 326 -15.45 -8.81 -22.01
N ALA A 327 -16.07 -9.94 -22.40
CA ALA A 327 -15.97 -11.20 -21.70
C ALA A 327 -15.61 -12.35 -22.62
N TYR A 328 -14.62 -13.12 -22.23
CA TYR A 328 -14.22 -14.38 -22.87
C TYR A 328 -14.46 -15.53 -21.91
N LYS A 329 -14.95 -16.67 -22.42
CA LYS A 329 -15.28 -17.85 -21.62
C LYS A 329 -14.71 -19.11 -22.26
N ASP A 330 -14.39 -20.08 -21.40
CA ASP A 330 -13.99 -21.41 -21.80
C ASP A 330 -12.84 -21.43 -22.84
N ILE A 331 -11.82 -20.62 -22.59
CA ILE A 331 -10.65 -20.49 -23.47
C ILE A 331 -9.76 -21.70 -23.20
N VAL A 332 -9.49 -22.49 -24.22
CA VAL A 332 -8.51 -23.56 -24.17
C VAL A 332 -7.28 -23.15 -24.97
N TYR A 333 -6.16 -23.09 -24.27
CA TYR A 333 -4.88 -22.82 -24.88
C TYR A 333 -3.98 -24.03 -24.80
N THR A 334 -3.37 -24.43 -25.93
CA THR A 334 -2.50 -25.60 -26.03
C THR A 334 -1.16 -25.21 -26.58
N VAL A 335 -0.10 -25.61 -25.90
CA VAL A 335 1.28 -25.49 -26.37
C VAL A 335 1.79 -26.88 -26.79
N ASN A 336 2.26 -26.98 -28.01
CA ASN A 336 2.88 -28.19 -28.54
C ASN A 336 4.40 -27.93 -28.68
N PRO A 337 5.25 -28.51 -27.83
CA PRO A 337 6.69 -28.27 -27.85
C PRO A 337 7.35 -28.59 -29.19
N SER A 338 6.80 -29.49 -29.96
CA SER A 338 7.36 -29.84 -31.30
C SER A 338 7.04 -28.81 -32.38
N ALA A 339 6.08 -27.92 -32.15
CA ALA A 339 5.66 -26.88 -33.09
C ALA A 339 6.14 -25.47 -32.73
N GLU A 340 6.51 -25.26 -31.48
CA GLU A 340 6.98 -23.95 -30.97
C GLU A 340 8.48 -23.73 -31.22
N THR A 341 8.81 -22.49 -31.44
CA THR A 341 10.21 -22.06 -31.71
C THR A 341 10.86 -21.28 -30.55
N ASP A 342 10.05 -20.80 -29.61
CA ASP A 342 10.52 -20.07 -28.45
C ASP A 342 11.03 -21.04 -27.36
N ILE A 343 12.29 -21.42 -27.45
CA ILE A 343 12.96 -22.36 -26.55
C ILE A 343 13.83 -21.57 -25.58
N LEU A 344 13.52 -21.67 -24.29
CA LEU A 344 14.24 -20.98 -23.25
C LEU A 344 15.55 -21.71 -22.85
N ASP A 345 16.39 -21.04 -22.06
CA ASP A 345 17.68 -21.57 -21.58
C ASP A 345 17.52 -22.85 -20.74
N ASP A 346 16.41 -22.98 -19.99
CA ASP A 346 16.04 -24.19 -19.23
C ASP A 346 15.47 -25.30 -20.12
N LYS A 347 15.44 -25.09 -21.44
CA LYS A 347 14.89 -25.99 -22.45
C LYS A 347 13.39 -26.22 -22.38
N THR A 348 12.66 -25.39 -21.64
CA THR A 348 11.22 -25.33 -21.80
C THR A 348 10.83 -24.55 -23.05
N VAL A 349 9.64 -24.80 -23.54
CA VAL A 349 9.06 -24.10 -24.70
C VAL A 349 7.95 -23.21 -24.23
N ARG A 350 7.98 -21.96 -24.61
CA ARG A 350 6.94 -20.97 -24.32
C ARG A 350 6.05 -20.76 -25.56
N GLY A 351 4.82 -21.16 -25.45
CA GLY A 351 3.81 -20.76 -26.44
C GLY A 351 3.11 -19.48 -25.99
N THR A 352 2.85 -18.58 -26.93
CA THR A 352 2.18 -17.29 -26.66
C THR A 352 0.99 -17.10 -27.61
N GLN A 353 -0.11 -16.55 -27.09
CA GLN A 353 -1.30 -16.28 -27.88
C GLN A 353 -1.94 -14.95 -27.45
N LYS A 354 -2.26 -14.10 -28.42
CA LYS A 354 -3.13 -12.93 -28.19
C LYS A 354 -4.52 -13.38 -27.76
N ILE A 355 -5.03 -12.81 -26.68
CA ILE A 355 -6.37 -13.05 -26.14
C ILE A 355 -7.31 -11.90 -26.52
N ALA A 356 -6.86 -10.67 -26.31
CA ALA A 356 -7.68 -9.48 -26.50
C ALA A 356 -6.82 -8.25 -26.79
N ASP A 357 -7.47 -7.20 -27.29
CA ASP A 357 -6.94 -5.84 -27.18
C ASP A 357 -7.29 -5.27 -25.81
N LEU A 358 -6.36 -4.53 -25.20
CA LEU A 358 -6.64 -3.73 -24.02
C LEU A 358 -7.54 -2.55 -24.38
N PRO A 359 -8.47 -2.17 -23.52
CA PRO A 359 -9.43 -1.11 -23.84
C PRO A 359 -8.86 0.32 -23.73
N GLY A 360 -7.56 0.46 -23.55
CA GLY A 360 -6.84 1.70 -23.32
C GLY A 360 -5.87 1.57 -22.15
N ASP A 361 -5.54 2.69 -21.51
CA ASP A 361 -4.56 2.80 -20.43
C ASP A 361 -5.18 2.78 -19.02
N SER A 362 -6.51 2.62 -18.93
CA SER A 362 -7.27 2.57 -17.67
C SER A 362 -8.25 1.39 -17.72
N PHE A 363 -7.89 0.30 -17.04
CA PHE A 363 -8.65 -0.95 -17.14
C PHE A 363 -8.55 -1.83 -15.90
N GLU A 364 -9.50 -2.75 -15.81
CA GLU A 364 -9.42 -3.91 -14.92
C GLU A 364 -9.61 -5.20 -15.73
N ILE A 365 -8.82 -6.22 -15.38
CA ILE A 365 -8.95 -7.58 -15.92
C ILE A 365 -9.17 -8.54 -14.76
N GLU A 366 -10.23 -9.34 -14.82
CA GLU A 366 -10.45 -10.49 -13.93
C GLU A 366 -10.23 -11.79 -14.70
N ILE A 367 -9.29 -12.61 -14.24
CA ILE A 367 -8.99 -13.93 -14.80
C ILE A 367 -9.40 -14.99 -13.80
N VAL A 368 -10.19 -15.97 -14.24
CA VAL A 368 -10.66 -17.08 -13.40
C VAL A 368 -10.26 -18.40 -14.02
N ILE A 369 -9.50 -19.20 -13.27
CA ILE A 369 -9.01 -20.53 -13.67
C ILE A 369 -9.46 -21.52 -12.61
N GLU A 370 -9.94 -22.69 -13.01
CA GLU A 370 -10.17 -23.77 -12.04
C GLU A 370 -8.85 -24.19 -11.42
N ARG A 371 -8.77 -24.22 -10.07
CA ARG A 371 -7.54 -24.52 -9.34
C ARG A 371 -6.82 -25.78 -9.88
N SER A 372 -7.55 -26.88 -10.07
CA SER A 372 -7.01 -28.13 -10.61
C SER A 372 -6.40 -28.02 -12.02
N ARG A 373 -6.77 -26.99 -12.79
CA ARG A 373 -6.22 -26.73 -14.12
C ARG A 373 -4.91 -25.94 -14.09
N ALA A 374 -4.61 -25.31 -12.96
CA ALA A 374 -3.36 -24.58 -12.73
C ALA A 374 -2.26 -25.44 -12.10
N GLU A 375 -2.61 -26.57 -11.47
CA GLU A 375 -1.66 -27.45 -10.76
C GLU A 375 -0.53 -27.93 -11.67
N GLY A 376 0.72 -27.83 -11.17
CA GLY A 376 1.92 -28.29 -11.87
C GLY A 376 2.23 -27.49 -13.14
N LYS A 377 1.74 -26.26 -13.28
CA LYS A 377 1.93 -25.46 -14.48
C LYS A 377 2.70 -24.17 -14.22
N ARG A 378 3.41 -23.74 -15.26
CA ARG A 378 4.05 -22.44 -15.34
C ARG A 378 3.39 -21.66 -16.48
N PHE A 379 2.76 -20.54 -16.16
CA PHE A 379 1.95 -19.78 -17.10
C PHE A 379 1.84 -18.32 -16.66
N GLY A 380 1.32 -17.49 -17.56
CA GLY A 380 1.07 -16.09 -17.26
C GLY A 380 0.49 -15.33 -18.43
N PHE A 381 0.60 -14.04 -18.34
CA PHE A 381 0.16 -13.13 -19.39
C PHE A 381 1.08 -11.93 -19.51
N HIS A 382 1.05 -11.31 -20.67
CA HIS A 382 1.61 -9.98 -20.94
C HIS A 382 0.46 -8.99 -21.13
N ILE A 383 0.59 -7.82 -20.55
CA ILE A 383 -0.23 -6.63 -20.87
C ILE A 383 0.66 -5.57 -21.53
N PHE A 384 0.06 -4.66 -22.23
CA PHE A 384 0.79 -3.65 -23.02
C PHE A 384 1.75 -4.26 -24.05
N ALA A 385 1.41 -5.45 -24.56
CA ALA A 385 2.16 -6.15 -25.58
C ALA A 385 1.73 -5.77 -27.00
N ASP A 386 2.58 -6.05 -27.97
CA ASP A 386 2.27 -6.08 -29.41
C ASP A 386 3.24 -7.04 -30.12
N ASP A 387 3.34 -6.98 -31.44
CA ASP A 387 4.22 -7.85 -32.22
C ASP A 387 5.72 -7.53 -32.02
N ASP A 388 6.06 -6.30 -31.65
CA ASP A 388 7.42 -5.82 -31.48
C ASP A 388 7.84 -5.68 -30.00
N ASN A 389 6.87 -5.74 -29.06
CA ASN A 389 7.06 -5.51 -27.63
C ASN A 389 6.33 -6.56 -26.78
N GLU A 390 7.07 -7.26 -25.94
CA GLU A 390 6.45 -8.26 -25.03
C GLU A 390 5.57 -7.62 -23.95
N GLY A 391 5.76 -6.34 -23.61
CA GLY A 391 5.00 -5.64 -22.58
C GLY A 391 5.39 -6.05 -21.15
N LEU A 392 4.52 -5.75 -20.18
CA LEU A 392 4.68 -6.13 -18.79
C LEU A 392 4.14 -7.56 -18.58
N PHE A 393 4.97 -8.43 -18.02
CA PHE A 393 4.56 -9.81 -17.76
C PHE A 393 4.08 -10.02 -16.32
N PHE A 394 3.11 -10.92 -16.18
CA PHE A 394 2.77 -11.61 -14.95
C PHE A 394 3.06 -13.10 -15.13
N LEU A 395 3.76 -13.72 -14.21
CA LEU A 395 4.14 -15.14 -14.24
C LEU A 395 3.66 -15.84 -12.97
N MET A 396 3.03 -16.99 -13.14
CA MET A 396 2.71 -17.92 -12.07
C MET A 396 3.48 -19.24 -12.26
N GLN A 397 4.20 -19.63 -11.23
CA GLN A 397 4.97 -20.87 -11.16
C GLN A 397 4.42 -21.72 -10.01
N THR A 398 3.40 -22.53 -10.29
CA THR A 398 2.71 -23.29 -9.25
C THR A 398 3.57 -24.42 -8.66
N GLU A 399 4.62 -24.84 -9.37
CA GLU A 399 5.57 -25.86 -8.90
C GLU A 399 6.53 -25.30 -7.85
N SER A 400 6.95 -24.05 -8.00
CA SER A 400 7.87 -23.39 -7.06
C SER A 400 7.15 -22.57 -5.99
N GLY A 401 5.84 -22.40 -6.09
CA GLY A 401 5.06 -21.58 -5.15
C GLY A 401 5.38 -20.10 -5.26
N THR A 402 5.57 -19.57 -6.49
CA THR A 402 5.89 -18.16 -6.70
C THR A 402 5.02 -17.51 -7.77
N ILE A 403 4.79 -16.23 -7.61
CA ILE A 403 4.21 -15.35 -8.63
C ILE A 403 5.13 -14.15 -8.85
N ARG A 404 5.07 -13.58 -10.05
CA ARG A 404 5.93 -12.48 -10.43
C ARG A 404 5.19 -11.47 -11.32
N LEU A 405 5.37 -10.19 -11.07
CA LEU A 405 4.88 -9.09 -11.89
C LEU A 405 6.07 -8.19 -12.24
N GLY A 406 6.55 -8.28 -13.48
CA GLY A 406 7.80 -7.62 -13.86
C GLY A 406 8.93 -8.01 -12.89
N GLU A 407 9.51 -7.02 -12.22
CA GLU A 407 10.61 -7.23 -11.27
C GLU A 407 10.17 -7.64 -9.86
N VAL A 408 8.86 -7.59 -9.55
CA VAL A 408 8.36 -7.93 -8.20
C VAL A 408 8.00 -9.40 -8.13
N GLU A 409 8.60 -10.12 -7.18
CA GLU A 409 8.33 -11.54 -6.93
C GLU A 409 7.77 -11.76 -5.53
N ALA A 410 6.76 -12.63 -5.40
CA ALA A 410 6.12 -12.99 -4.13
C ALA A 410 5.88 -14.49 -4.03
N PRO A 411 5.87 -15.08 -2.82
CA PRO A 411 5.43 -16.44 -2.62
C PRO A 411 3.92 -16.55 -2.84
N PHE A 412 3.51 -17.62 -3.49
CA PHE A 412 2.10 -17.97 -3.64
C PHE A 412 1.98 -19.48 -3.83
N ASP A 413 1.55 -20.19 -2.79
CA ASP A 413 1.29 -21.62 -2.89
C ASP A 413 -0.17 -21.83 -3.36
N LEU A 414 -0.33 -22.58 -4.44
CA LEU A 414 -1.65 -22.89 -4.96
C LEU A 414 -2.49 -23.70 -3.95
N SER A 415 -1.85 -24.41 -3.00
CA SER A 415 -2.55 -25.13 -1.92
C SER A 415 -3.28 -24.20 -0.96
N ASP A 416 -2.87 -22.90 -0.88
CA ASP A 416 -3.55 -21.88 -0.08
C ASP A 416 -4.91 -21.47 -0.67
N VAL A 417 -5.19 -21.84 -1.93
CA VAL A 417 -6.50 -21.68 -2.53
C VAL A 417 -7.36 -22.89 -2.11
N PRO A 418 -8.45 -22.71 -1.34
CA PRO A 418 -9.28 -23.80 -0.87
C PRO A 418 -9.77 -24.72 -1.99
N SER A 419 -9.88 -26.01 -1.71
CA SER A 419 -10.43 -26.96 -2.68
C SER A 419 -11.89 -26.59 -2.99
N GLY A 420 -12.18 -26.36 -4.26
CA GLY A 420 -13.51 -25.90 -4.74
C GLY A 420 -13.57 -24.40 -5.04
N GLU A 421 -12.57 -23.61 -4.62
CA GLU A 421 -12.38 -22.25 -5.10
C GLU A 421 -11.61 -22.22 -6.42
N ALA A 422 -11.87 -21.20 -7.22
CA ALA A 422 -11.10 -20.92 -8.42
C ALA A 422 -9.88 -20.05 -8.08
N LEU A 423 -8.81 -20.23 -8.85
CA LEU A 423 -7.74 -19.26 -8.91
C LEU A 423 -8.28 -17.99 -9.59
N ARG A 424 -8.19 -16.86 -8.89
CA ARG A 424 -8.61 -15.54 -9.38
C ARG A 424 -7.43 -14.61 -9.42
N ILE A 425 -7.29 -13.89 -10.52
CA ILE A 425 -6.26 -12.88 -10.70
C ILE A 425 -6.98 -11.61 -11.15
N ASN A 426 -6.88 -10.54 -10.35
CA ASN A 426 -7.38 -9.22 -10.70
C ASN A 426 -6.20 -8.32 -11.04
N VAL A 427 -6.26 -7.69 -12.20
CA VAL A 427 -5.22 -6.77 -12.71
C VAL A 427 -5.83 -5.41 -12.90
N PHE A 428 -5.24 -4.40 -12.28
CA PHE A 428 -5.60 -3.00 -12.44
C PHE A 428 -4.47 -2.28 -13.16
N GLY A 429 -4.78 -1.72 -14.34
CA GLY A 429 -3.85 -0.89 -15.10
C GLY A 429 -4.32 0.55 -15.10
N ASP A 430 -3.46 1.46 -14.64
CA ASP A 430 -3.67 2.89 -14.64
C ASP A 430 -2.43 3.56 -15.25
N LYS A 431 -2.42 3.65 -16.57
CA LYS A 431 -1.25 4.04 -17.33
C LYS A 431 -0.04 3.18 -16.97
N TYR A 432 1.03 3.81 -16.53
CA TYR A 432 2.29 3.14 -16.15
C TYR A 432 2.22 2.32 -14.85
N LEU A 433 1.17 2.50 -14.02
CA LEU A 433 1.05 1.81 -12.74
C LEU A 433 0.15 0.58 -12.86
N VAL A 434 0.63 -0.55 -12.37
CA VAL A 434 -0.09 -1.83 -12.44
C VAL A 434 -0.10 -2.48 -11.06
N GLU A 435 -1.30 -2.81 -10.57
CA GLU A 435 -1.52 -3.63 -9.38
C GLU A 435 -2.18 -4.96 -9.73
N VAL A 436 -1.71 -6.05 -9.14
CA VAL A 436 -2.26 -7.39 -9.34
C VAL A 436 -2.59 -8.01 -7.99
N PHE A 437 -3.80 -8.56 -7.88
CA PHE A 437 -4.28 -9.28 -6.71
C PHE A 437 -4.55 -10.73 -7.07
N VAL A 438 -4.05 -11.67 -6.27
CA VAL A 438 -4.20 -13.10 -6.50
C VAL A 438 -4.90 -13.74 -5.32
N ASN A 439 -6.16 -14.19 -5.51
CA ASN A 439 -7.04 -14.82 -4.51
C ASN A 439 -7.15 -14.09 -3.17
N GLY A 440 -6.92 -12.78 -3.13
CA GLY A 440 -6.82 -12.05 -1.87
C GLY A 440 -5.66 -12.51 -0.96
N ARG A 441 -4.74 -13.35 -1.45
CA ARG A 441 -3.59 -13.84 -0.68
C ARG A 441 -2.33 -13.02 -0.91
N GLN A 442 -2.18 -12.51 -2.12
CA GLN A 442 -1.04 -11.67 -2.51
C GLN A 442 -1.50 -10.48 -3.33
N ALA A 443 -0.81 -9.37 -3.15
CA ALA A 443 -0.92 -8.20 -3.98
C ALA A 443 0.48 -7.76 -4.42
N LEU A 444 0.64 -7.47 -5.70
CA LEU A 444 1.88 -6.99 -6.29
C LEU A 444 1.63 -5.66 -6.98
N ILE A 445 2.61 -4.77 -6.91
CA ILE A 445 2.56 -3.48 -7.59
C ILE A 445 3.88 -3.20 -8.28
N THR A 446 3.81 -2.68 -9.49
CA THR A 446 4.98 -2.24 -10.27
C THR A 446 4.62 -1.11 -11.21
N THR A 447 5.65 -0.53 -11.82
CA THR A 447 5.50 0.44 -12.91
C THR A 447 6.00 -0.14 -14.22
N PHE A 448 5.35 0.28 -15.32
CA PHE A 448 5.77 -0.03 -16.68
C PHE A 448 5.63 1.22 -17.55
N MET A 449 6.72 1.97 -17.71
CA MET A 449 6.70 3.28 -18.37
C MET A 449 6.38 3.21 -19.87
N ASP A 450 6.59 2.05 -20.49
CA ASP A 450 6.28 1.80 -21.90
C ASP A 450 4.82 1.34 -22.15
N TYR A 451 3.91 1.61 -21.20
CA TYR A 451 2.51 1.19 -21.23
C TYR A 451 1.73 1.58 -22.48
N ASN A 452 2.15 2.61 -23.19
CA ASN A 452 1.52 3.13 -24.41
C ASN A 452 2.10 2.56 -25.72
N LYS A 453 3.13 1.69 -25.65
CA LYS A 453 3.77 1.11 -26.84
C LYS A 453 2.98 -0.06 -27.42
N GLY A 454 2.34 -0.87 -26.59
CA GLY A 454 1.52 -1.99 -27.00
C GLY A 454 0.16 -1.97 -26.31
N GLN A 455 -0.85 -2.58 -26.93
CA GLN A 455 -2.24 -2.56 -26.45
C GLN A 455 -2.87 -3.94 -26.47
N GLU A 456 -2.09 -5.01 -26.28
CA GLU A 456 -2.59 -6.38 -26.32
C GLU A 456 -2.45 -7.07 -24.95
N LEU A 457 -3.43 -7.91 -24.62
CA LEU A 457 -3.35 -8.97 -23.62
C LEU A 457 -2.94 -10.25 -24.33
N ARG A 458 -1.76 -10.78 -24.02
CA ARG A 458 -1.26 -12.05 -24.53
C ARG A 458 -1.10 -13.05 -23.41
N TRP A 459 -1.62 -14.25 -23.60
CA TRP A 459 -1.44 -15.35 -22.68
C TRP A 459 -0.22 -16.19 -23.09
N TYR A 460 0.51 -16.71 -22.12
CA TYR A 460 1.56 -17.68 -22.39
C TYR A 460 1.51 -18.88 -21.43
N LEU A 461 2.00 -20.01 -21.94
CA LEU A 461 2.06 -21.28 -21.22
C LEU A 461 3.38 -21.96 -21.55
N PHE A 462 3.99 -22.56 -20.56
CA PHE A 462 5.22 -23.33 -20.74
C PHE A 462 4.89 -24.82 -20.87
N ALA A 463 5.62 -25.49 -21.74
CA ALA A 463 5.50 -26.93 -21.99
C ALA A 463 6.86 -27.54 -22.30
N GLY A 464 6.93 -28.84 -22.15
CA GLY A 464 8.13 -29.60 -22.46
C GLY A 464 9.28 -29.34 -21.50
N GLY A 465 10.44 -29.72 -21.91
CA GLY A 465 11.68 -29.58 -21.18
C GLY A 465 12.66 -30.72 -21.50
N MET A 466 13.94 -30.49 -21.25
CA MET A 466 14.97 -31.53 -21.43
C MET A 466 15.37 -32.10 -20.08
N SER A 467 15.18 -33.40 -19.89
CA SER A 467 15.75 -34.11 -18.76
C SER A 467 17.27 -34.28 -18.95
N PHE A 468 18.06 -33.56 -18.19
CA PHE A 468 19.54 -33.65 -18.24
C PHE A 468 20.06 -35.02 -17.85
N SER A 469 19.34 -35.73 -16.94
CA SER A 469 19.74 -37.07 -16.51
C SER A 469 19.51 -38.16 -17.54
N ALA A 470 18.48 -37.99 -18.38
CA ALA A 470 18.11 -39.00 -19.39
C ALA A 470 18.41 -38.54 -20.81
N ASN A 471 18.84 -37.30 -21.03
CA ASN A 471 19.01 -36.70 -22.36
C ASN A 471 17.75 -36.87 -23.25
N ILE A 472 16.57 -36.82 -22.64
CA ILE A 472 15.28 -36.99 -23.31
C ILE A 472 14.58 -35.62 -23.35
N TRP A 473 14.08 -35.30 -24.54
CA TRP A 473 13.23 -34.11 -24.74
C TRP A 473 11.77 -34.48 -24.44
N ASP A 474 11.16 -33.81 -23.47
CA ASP A 474 9.72 -33.97 -23.21
C ASP A 474 8.93 -33.16 -24.26
N THR A 475 8.21 -33.89 -25.09
CA THR A 475 7.36 -33.34 -26.14
C THR A 475 5.88 -33.34 -25.76
N THR A 476 5.54 -33.59 -24.51
CA THR A 476 4.16 -33.62 -24.03
C THR A 476 3.55 -32.23 -24.16
N ALA A 477 2.43 -32.13 -24.85
CA ALA A 477 1.71 -30.90 -24.99
C ALA A 477 1.12 -30.44 -23.64
N ALA A 478 1.25 -29.16 -23.35
CA ALA A 478 0.61 -28.55 -22.18
C ALA A 478 -0.71 -27.87 -22.61
N ASN A 479 -1.72 -28.00 -21.76
CA ASN A 479 -3.03 -27.38 -21.97
C ASN A 479 -3.37 -26.50 -20.77
N MET A 480 -3.93 -25.31 -21.02
CA MET A 480 -4.54 -24.46 -20.01
C MET A 480 -6.00 -24.19 -20.38
N HIS A 481 -6.87 -24.40 -19.42
CA HIS A 481 -8.28 -24.03 -19.55
C HIS A 481 -8.56 -22.84 -18.62
N ILE A 482 -8.84 -21.70 -19.23
CA ILE A 482 -9.22 -20.46 -18.55
C ILE A 482 -10.75 -20.39 -18.58
N ARG A 483 -11.38 -20.44 -17.43
CA ARG A 483 -12.84 -20.43 -17.31
C ARG A 483 -13.44 -19.11 -17.80
N LYS A 484 -12.77 -18.00 -17.48
CA LYS A 484 -13.28 -16.67 -17.75
C LYS A 484 -12.16 -15.63 -17.77
N ILE A 485 -12.26 -14.68 -18.70
CA ILE A 485 -11.54 -13.41 -18.67
C ILE A 485 -12.57 -12.31 -18.88
N ASP A 486 -12.72 -11.43 -17.91
CA ASP A 486 -13.50 -10.20 -18.05
C ASP A 486 -12.55 -9.01 -18.09
N ILE A 487 -12.79 -8.10 -19.03
CA ILE A 487 -12.03 -6.87 -19.19
C ILE A 487 -13.02 -5.70 -19.16
N TRP A 488 -12.77 -4.74 -18.28
CA TRP A 488 -13.54 -3.48 -18.19
C TRP A 488 -12.65 -2.30 -18.48
N LYS A 489 -13.19 -1.28 -19.11
CA LYS A 489 -12.67 0.07 -18.98
C LYS A 489 -12.97 0.60 -17.59
N LEU A 490 -12.07 1.41 -17.05
CA LEU A 490 -12.31 2.13 -15.81
C LEU A 490 -12.44 3.63 -16.09
N LYS A 491 -13.43 4.25 -15.44
CA LYS A 491 -13.61 5.71 -15.47
C LYS A 491 -12.50 6.39 -14.68
N CYS A 492 -12.20 7.61 -15.05
CA CYS A 492 -11.38 8.48 -14.24
C CYS A 492 -12.12 8.80 -12.94
N ALA A 493 -11.48 8.51 -11.80
CA ALA A 493 -12.00 8.85 -10.46
C ALA A 493 -11.56 10.25 -10.03
N ASN A 494 -10.44 10.72 -10.56
CA ASN A 494 -9.81 11.98 -10.15
C ASN A 494 -10.11 13.10 -11.16
N GLU A 495 -11.36 13.24 -11.62
CA GLU A 495 -11.75 14.32 -12.52
C GLU A 495 -11.38 15.70 -11.95
N GLY A 496 -11.42 15.85 -10.61
CA GLY A 496 -10.97 17.06 -9.93
C GLY A 496 -9.45 17.22 -9.82
N LEU A 497 -8.61 16.27 -10.28
CA LEU A 497 -7.15 16.36 -10.15
C LEU A 497 -6.59 17.56 -10.94
N VAL A 498 -7.13 17.81 -12.14
CA VAL A 498 -6.74 18.97 -12.97
C VAL A 498 -7.15 20.28 -12.30
N GLU A 499 -8.35 20.34 -11.72
CA GLU A 499 -8.83 21.50 -10.99
C GLU A 499 -8.01 21.72 -9.70
N ALA A 500 -7.62 20.65 -9.04
CA ALA A 500 -6.81 20.69 -7.82
C ALA A 500 -5.41 21.31 -8.07
N ARG A 501 -4.86 21.25 -9.29
CA ARG A 501 -3.57 21.91 -9.62
C ARG A 501 -3.60 23.42 -9.39
N ASP A 502 -4.73 24.06 -9.60
CA ASP A 502 -4.92 25.50 -9.43
C ASP A 502 -5.48 25.86 -8.04
N THR A 503 -5.77 24.85 -7.21
CA THR A 503 -6.37 25.03 -5.90
C THR A 503 -5.29 25.07 -4.82
N ARG A 504 -5.33 26.05 -3.92
CA ARG A 504 -4.53 26.03 -2.70
C ARG A 504 -5.06 24.96 -1.77
N VAL A 505 -4.21 23.98 -1.43
CA VAL A 505 -4.53 22.88 -0.50
C VAL A 505 -4.24 23.23 0.96
N TRP A 506 -3.68 24.37 1.23
CA TRP A 506 -3.50 24.93 2.59
C TRP A 506 -3.89 26.41 2.63
N GLU A 507 -4.27 26.86 3.83
CA GLU A 507 -4.56 28.28 4.03
C GLU A 507 -3.31 29.12 3.73
N PRO A 508 -3.46 30.29 3.08
CA PRO A 508 -2.34 31.20 2.92
C PRO A 508 -1.86 31.65 4.30
N ASP A 509 -0.53 31.77 4.45
CA ASP A 509 0.02 32.44 5.62
C ASP A 509 -0.55 33.86 5.68
N ASN A 510 -1.26 34.12 6.73
CA ASN A 510 -1.65 35.51 7.03
C ASN A 510 -0.39 36.23 7.49
N ASN A 511 0.26 36.96 6.57
CA ASN A 511 1.29 37.93 6.90
C ASN A 511 0.69 39.14 7.58
#